data_d4b8ce53e5795cdc2f9ce0d6083bdafc
#
_entry.id   d4b8ce53e5795cdc2f9ce0d6083bdafc
#
_cell.length_a   1.000
_cell.length_b   1.000
_cell.length_c   1.000
_cell.angle_alpha   90.00
_cell.angle_beta   90.00
_cell.angle_gamma   90.00
#
_symmetry.space_group_name_H-M   'P 1'
#
loop_
_entity.id
_entity.type
_entity.pdbx_description
1 polymer ?
#
loop_
_entity_poly.entity_id
_entity_poly.type
_entity_poly.pdbx_seq_one_letter_code
_entity_poly.pdbx_strand_id
1 'polypeptide(L)'
;MRKLSPIILALALSPLVQAEPVSEVSPVGKIDGMVSLPVTGMKAVESNGRIVFMSDSGRFVIDGTLYDAWSKKPLTSLEEIREAGNTLDLSRLGLKMDDLNPLTLGEGKKKVVVFVDPRCPHCHELLKQALPLTKEYTFQILPVPVLGPDSERQVRQLGCARDKKAATDALLNGRIGNLEQDDACNLEPMQRTLVTAQILGIQGVPFIVANDGRISRGRPNDLSAWLEGR
;
A
#
# COMPACT_ATOMS: atom_id res chain seq x y z
N MET A 1 -16.06 88.65 8.46
CA MET A 1 -15.09 88.02 7.53
C MET A 1 -14.86 86.59 7.95
N ARG A 2 -15.56 85.66 7.32
CA ARG A 2 -15.48 84.20 7.61
C ARG A 2 -14.52 83.58 6.65
N LYS A 3 -13.39 83.05 7.14
CA LYS A 3 -12.40 82.33 6.35
C LYS A 3 -12.91 80.91 6.09
N LEU A 4 -13.16 80.54 4.82
CA LEU A 4 -13.39 79.16 4.40
C LEU A 4 -12.04 78.45 4.22
N SER A 5 -11.81 77.37 4.96
CA SER A 5 -10.72 76.46 4.76
C SER A 5 -11.09 75.38 3.68
N PRO A 6 -10.25 75.08 2.75
CA PRO A 6 -10.49 74.04 1.76
C PRO A 6 -10.22 72.64 2.41
N ILE A 7 -11.22 71.76 2.33
CA ILE A 7 -11.09 70.36 2.68
C ILE A 7 -10.43 69.66 1.49
N ILE A 8 -9.20 69.18 1.70
CA ILE A 8 -8.49 68.34 0.70
C ILE A 8 -9.03 66.91 0.87
N LEU A 9 -9.77 66.44 -0.10
CA LEU A 9 -10.24 65.05 -0.20
C LEU A 9 -9.13 64.20 -0.74
N ALA A 10 -8.42 63.48 0.13
CA ALA A 10 -7.42 62.50 -0.29
C ALA A 10 -8.11 61.25 -0.85
N LEU A 11 -8.07 61.05 -2.18
CA LEU A 11 -8.42 59.78 -2.82
C LEU A 11 -7.35 58.75 -2.47
N ALA A 12 -7.70 57.78 -1.63
CA ALA A 12 -6.89 56.58 -1.42
C ALA A 12 -6.94 55.70 -2.68
N LEU A 13 -5.87 55.69 -3.44
CA LEU A 13 -5.67 54.69 -4.48
C LEU A 13 -5.39 53.32 -3.79
N SER A 14 -6.37 52.46 -3.74
CA SER A 14 -6.19 51.06 -3.37
C SER A 14 -5.37 50.36 -4.49
N PRO A 15 -4.30 49.65 -4.17
CA PRO A 15 -3.59 48.89 -5.20
C PRO A 15 -4.54 47.77 -5.71
N LEU A 16 -4.80 47.77 -7.00
CA LEU A 16 -5.42 46.66 -7.70
C LEU A 16 -4.47 45.46 -7.55
N VAL A 17 -4.82 44.53 -6.72
CA VAL A 17 -4.20 43.20 -6.74
C VAL A 17 -4.55 42.58 -8.08
N GLN A 18 -3.64 42.65 -9.03
CA GLN A 18 -3.72 41.86 -10.25
C GLN A 18 -3.57 40.40 -9.84
N ALA A 19 -4.66 39.65 -9.91
CA ALA A 19 -4.60 38.19 -9.92
C ALA A 19 -3.77 37.81 -11.15
N GLU A 20 -2.59 37.22 -10.92
CA GLU A 20 -1.83 36.63 -12.01
C GLU A 20 -2.74 35.62 -12.72
N PRO A 21 -2.79 35.61 -14.06
CA PRO A 21 -3.57 34.61 -14.77
C PRO A 21 -3.07 33.24 -14.34
N VAL A 22 -3.98 32.41 -13.84
CA VAL A 22 -3.73 30.98 -13.66
C VAL A 22 -3.15 30.50 -15.00
N SER A 23 -1.88 30.15 -15.00
CA SER A 23 -1.18 29.63 -16.16
C SER A 23 -2.08 28.52 -16.74
N GLU A 24 -2.56 28.67 -17.98
CA GLU A 24 -3.30 27.61 -18.64
C GLU A 24 -2.44 26.35 -18.50
N VAL A 25 -2.91 25.38 -17.70
CA VAL A 25 -2.28 24.08 -17.63
C VAL A 25 -2.44 23.50 -19.00
N SER A 26 -1.41 23.67 -19.82
CA SER A 26 -1.35 23.05 -21.14
C SER A 26 -1.67 21.57 -20.94
N PRO A 27 -2.56 21.01 -21.75
CA PRO A 27 -2.87 19.59 -21.67
C PRO A 27 -1.53 18.84 -21.66
N VAL A 28 -1.42 17.84 -20.81
CA VAL A 28 -0.22 17.03 -20.65
C VAL A 28 0.32 16.73 -22.05
N GLY A 29 1.48 17.29 -22.39
CA GLY A 29 2.11 17.12 -23.69
C GLY A 29 2.54 15.68 -23.91
N LYS A 30 3.59 15.45 -24.67
CA LYS A 30 4.18 14.12 -24.81
C LYS A 30 4.52 13.56 -23.42
N ILE A 31 3.99 12.36 -23.12
CA ILE A 31 4.32 11.64 -21.89
C ILE A 31 5.69 10.99 -22.08
N ASP A 32 6.66 11.37 -21.26
CA ASP A 32 8.02 10.83 -21.30
C ASP A 32 8.17 9.64 -20.33
N GLY A 33 7.37 9.59 -19.26
CA GLY A 33 7.34 8.49 -18.31
C GLY A 33 6.12 8.51 -17.41
N MET A 34 5.83 7.36 -16.79
CA MET A 34 4.71 7.23 -15.86
C MET A 34 4.98 6.17 -14.79
N VAL A 35 4.57 6.45 -13.56
CA VAL A 35 4.64 5.56 -12.40
C VAL A 35 3.31 5.57 -11.67
N SER A 36 2.77 4.40 -11.33
CA SER A 36 1.60 4.31 -10.44
C SER A 36 2.02 4.64 -9.01
N LEU A 37 1.26 5.52 -8.37
CA LEU A 37 1.45 5.81 -6.95
C LEU A 37 0.86 4.68 -6.10
N PRO A 38 1.37 4.47 -4.87
CA PRO A 38 0.72 3.59 -3.89
C PRO A 38 -0.57 4.21 -3.33
N VAL A 39 -1.11 5.20 -4.00
CA VAL A 39 -2.39 5.86 -3.72
C VAL A 39 -3.35 5.48 -4.84
N THR A 40 -4.49 4.88 -4.47
CA THR A 40 -5.50 4.39 -5.42
C THR A 40 -5.96 5.51 -6.34
N GLY A 41 -5.93 5.24 -7.64
CA GLY A 41 -6.48 6.14 -8.65
C GLY A 41 -5.56 7.27 -9.10
N MET A 42 -4.27 7.26 -8.73
CA MET A 42 -3.32 8.30 -9.13
C MET A 42 -2.02 7.74 -9.71
N LYS A 43 -1.46 8.48 -10.65
CA LYS A 43 -0.18 8.22 -11.32
C LYS A 43 0.67 9.47 -11.31
N ALA A 44 1.99 9.30 -11.15
CA ALA A 44 2.96 10.33 -11.47
C ALA A 44 3.29 10.24 -12.97
N VAL A 45 3.21 11.35 -13.66
CA VAL A 45 3.46 11.47 -15.11
C VAL A 45 4.55 12.50 -15.33
N GLU A 46 5.59 12.13 -16.05
CA GLU A 46 6.62 13.05 -16.49
C GLU A 46 6.28 13.53 -17.91
N SER A 47 6.27 14.85 -18.09
CA SER A 47 6.03 15.51 -19.38
C SER A 47 6.86 16.77 -19.45
N ASN A 48 7.68 16.89 -20.49
CA ASN A 48 8.57 18.04 -20.71
C ASN A 48 9.48 18.37 -19.49
N GLY A 49 10.01 17.31 -18.84
CA GLY A 49 10.89 17.47 -17.67
C GLY A 49 10.18 17.90 -16.37
N ARG A 50 8.84 17.88 -16.34
CA ARG A 50 8.03 18.17 -15.15
C ARG A 50 7.25 16.93 -14.74
N ILE A 51 7.13 16.72 -13.44
CA ILE A 51 6.29 15.66 -12.89
C ILE A 51 4.98 16.27 -12.42
N VAL A 52 3.89 15.72 -12.90
CA VAL A 52 2.53 16.03 -12.47
C VAL A 52 1.84 14.76 -11.99
N PHE A 53 0.83 14.89 -11.17
CA PHE A 53 0.05 13.76 -10.66
C PHE A 53 -1.31 13.76 -11.31
N MET A 54 -1.67 12.67 -11.95
CA MET A 54 -2.88 12.55 -12.75
C MET A 54 -3.76 11.41 -12.24
N SER A 55 -5.06 11.65 -12.14
CA SER A 55 -6.03 10.57 -11.88
C SER A 55 -6.04 9.53 -12.99
N ASP A 56 -6.44 8.29 -12.69
CA ASP A 56 -6.53 7.22 -13.69
C ASP A 56 -7.44 7.57 -14.86
N SER A 57 -8.47 8.39 -14.62
CA SER A 57 -9.36 8.91 -15.68
C SER A 57 -8.73 9.99 -16.56
N GLY A 58 -7.54 10.50 -16.19
CA GLY A 58 -6.92 11.63 -16.87
C GLY A 58 -7.60 12.99 -16.61
N ARG A 59 -8.70 13.02 -15.85
CA ARG A 59 -9.52 14.23 -15.68
C ARG A 59 -8.91 15.23 -14.69
N PHE A 60 -8.27 14.75 -13.64
CA PHE A 60 -7.70 15.61 -12.61
C PHE A 60 -6.19 15.55 -12.67
N VAL A 61 -5.57 16.72 -12.67
CA VAL A 61 -4.12 16.89 -12.65
C VAL A 61 -3.77 17.75 -11.43
N ILE A 62 -2.81 17.28 -10.64
CA ILE A 62 -2.22 18.04 -9.54
C ILE A 62 -0.81 18.42 -9.97
N ASP A 63 -0.53 19.70 -10.04
CA ASP A 63 0.82 20.24 -10.28
C ASP A 63 1.42 20.62 -8.93
N GLY A 64 2.55 20.01 -8.59
CA GLY A 64 3.18 20.21 -7.30
C GLY A 64 4.29 19.20 -7.01
N THR A 65 4.84 19.25 -5.80
CA THR A 65 5.89 18.33 -5.35
C THR A 65 5.30 17.24 -4.45
N LEU A 66 5.62 15.98 -4.75
CA LEU A 66 5.31 14.87 -3.85
C LEU A 66 6.33 14.85 -2.71
N TYR A 67 5.85 14.88 -1.48
CA TYR A 67 6.67 14.79 -0.28
C TYR A 67 6.45 13.44 0.40
N ASP A 68 7.51 12.67 0.55
CA ASP A 68 7.47 11.44 1.33
C ASP A 68 7.61 11.75 2.82
N ALA A 69 6.53 11.64 3.55
CA ALA A 69 6.48 11.88 4.99
C ALA A 69 7.32 10.89 5.81
N TRP A 70 7.63 9.73 5.25
CA TRP A 70 8.43 8.70 5.93
C TRP A 70 9.93 8.98 5.82
N SER A 71 10.42 9.25 4.62
CA SER A 71 11.83 9.64 4.41
C SER A 71 12.07 11.12 4.71
N LYS A 72 11.00 11.93 4.91
CA LYS A 72 11.01 13.37 5.19
C LYS A 72 11.73 14.16 4.10
N LYS A 73 11.53 13.79 2.84
CA LYS A 73 12.12 14.45 1.68
C LYS A 73 11.13 14.61 0.53
N PRO A 74 11.30 15.62 -0.34
CA PRO A 74 10.59 15.67 -1.61
C PRO A 74 11.07 14.53 -2.52
N LEU A 75 10.16 14.00 -3.33
CA LEU A 75 10.46 13.07 -4.42
C LEU A 75 10.42 13.85 -5.73
N THR A 76 11.57 13.92 -6.41
CA THR A 76 11.80 14.81 -7.54
C THR A 76 11.96 14.11 -8.88
N SER A 77 11.99 12.77 -8.86
CA SER A 77 12.07 11.93 -10.07
C SER A 77 11.08 10.79 -10.03
N LEU A 78 10.70 10.26 -11.20
CA LEU A 78 9.86 9.06 -11.29
C LEU A 78 10.51 7.84 -10.63
N GLU A 79 11.85 7.77 -10.65
CA GLU A 79 12.58 6.68 -9.99
C GLU A 79 12.45 6.74 -8.48
N GLU A 80 12.67 7.91 -7.86
CA GLU A 80 12.45 8.10 -6.41
C GLU A 80 10.99 7.78 -6.01
N ILE A 81 10.03 8.18 -6.83
CA ILE A 81 8.60 7.87 -6.61
C ILE A 81 8.36 6.37 -6.71
N ARG A 82 8.96 5.70 -7.67
CA ARG A 82 8.85 4.24 -7.84
C ARG A 82 9.47 3.49 -6.66
N GLU A 83 10.66 3.88 -6.23
CA GLU A 83 11.34 3.28 -5.08
C GLU A 83 10.51 3.46 -3.80
N ALA A 84 10.06 4.68 -3.52
CA ALA A 84 9.21 4.97 -2.37
C ALA A 84 7.89 4.18 -2.42
N GLY A 85 7.29 4.03 -3.62
CA GLY A 85 6.06 3.26 -3.83
C GLY A 85 6.24 1.74 -3.74
N ASN A 86 7.48 1.25 -3.81
CA ASN A 86 7.81 -0.19 -3.75
C ASN A 86 8.45 -0.61 -2.42
N THR A 87 8.47 0.28 -1.44
CA THR A 87 8.93 -0.01 -0.08
C THR A 87 7.85 0.29 0.94
N LEU A 88 7.79 -0.54 1.98
CA LEU A 88 6.81 -0.43 3.06
C LEU A 88 7.47 -0.74 4.40
N ASP A 89 7.48 0.24 5.30
CA ASP A 89 7.90 0.05 6.68
C ASP A 89 6.67 -0.14 7.59
N LEU A 90 6.32 -1.39 7.85
CA LEU A 90 5.17 -1.75 8.68
C LEU A 90 5.28 -1.21 10.11
N SER A 91 6.51 -1.01 10.62
CA SER A 91 6.72 -0.49 11.97
C SER A 91 6.23 0.95 12.13
N ARG A 92 6.29 1.74 11.05
CA ARG A 92 5.81 3.15 11.03
C ARG A 92 4.29 3.27 11.05
N LEU A 93 3.59 2.21 10.71
CA LEU A 93 2.13 2.17 10.78
C LEU A 93 1.63 1.93 12.22
N GLY A 94 2.53 1.75 13.18
CA GLY A 94 2.16 1.44 14.56
C GLY A 94 1.50 0.06 14.71
N LEU A 95 1.61 -0.79 13.69
CA LEU A 95 1.03 -2.13 13.68
C LEU A 95 1.94 -3.10 14.43
N LYS A 96 1.37 -3.78 15.40
CA LYS A 96 2.02 -4.95 15.99
C LYS A 96 1.53 -6.19 15.25
N MET A 97 2.45 -6.96 14.69
CA MET A 97 2.10 -8.14 13.90
C MET A 97 1.28 -9.14 14.70
N ASP A 98 1.55 -9.28 15.99
CA ASP A 98 0.81 -10.18 16.89
C ASP A 98 -0.67 -9.78 17.02
N ASP A 99 -1.00 -8.49 16.87
CA ASP A 99 -2.39 -8.01 16.91
C ASP A 99 -3.20 -8.43 15.66
N LEU A 100 -2.51 -8.85 14.58
CA LEU A 100 -3.12 -9.34 13.35
C LEU A 100 -3.26 -10.87 13.34
N ASN A 101 -2.72 -11.56 14.36
CA ASN A 101 -2.80 -13.01 14.54
C ASN A 101 -2.39 -13.81 13.28
N PRO A 102 -1.17 -13.62 12.74
CA PRO A 102 -0.73 -14.26 11.52
C PRO A 102 -0.61 -15.77 11.70
N LEU A 103 -0.81 -16.52 10.62
CA LEU A 103 -0.31 -17.87 10.50
C LEU A 103 1.20 -17.81 10.25
N THR A 104 1.94 -18.72 10.86
CA THR A 104 3.40 -18.69 10.79
C THR A 104 3.93 -19.91 10.04
N LEU A 105 4.81 -19.66 9.07
CA LEU A 105 5.52 -20.70 8.33
C LEU A 105 7.03 -20.43 8.41
N GLY A 106 7.77 -21.37 9.04
CA GLY A 106 9.22 -21.25 9.24
C GLY A 106 9.60 -20.64 10.59
N GLU A 107 10.90 -20.64 10.87
CA GLU A 107 11.52 -20.21 12.13
C GLU A 107 12.79 -19.36 11.90
N GLY A 108 13.01 -18.93 10.68
CA GLY A 108 14.16 -18.11 10.29
C GLY A 108 14.11 -16.70 10.90
N LYS A 109 15.27 -16.05 10.96
CA LYS A 109 15.41 -14.72 11.56
C LYS A 109 14.81 -13.59 10.70
N LYS A 110 14.80 -13.77 9.38
CA LYS A 110 14.28 -12.77 8.44
C LYS A 110 12.76 -12.92 8.34
N LYS A 111 12.01 -11.90 8.71
CA LYS A 111 10.54 -11.93 8.67
C LYS A 111 10.02 -11.40 7.36
N VAL A 112 9.11 -12.13 6.76
CA VAL A 112 8.40 -11.77 5.51
C VAL A 112 6.91 -11.77 5.81
N VAL A 113 6.21 -10.68 5.50
CA VAL A 113 4.76 -10.60 5.66
C VAL A 113 4.10 -10.90 4.33
N VAL A 114 3.08 -11.76 4.34
CA VAL A 114 2.40 -12.19 3.11
C VAL A 114 0.88 -12.13 3.31
N PHE A 115 0.22 -11.30 2.53
CA PHE A 115 -1.24 -11.32 2.43
C PHE A 115 -1.64 -12.33 1.36
N VAL A 116 -2.51 -13.25 1.71
CA VAL A 116 -2.96 -14.34 0.82
C VAL A 116 -4.47 -14.51 0.87
N ASP A 117 -5.06 -14.92 -0.24
CA ASP A 117 -6.41 -15.47 -0.22
C ASP A 117 -6.31 -17.00 -0.22
N PRO A 118 -7.05 -17.71 0.67
CA PRO A 118 -6.97 -19.17 0.77
C PRO A 118 -7.34 -19.91 -0.50
N ARG A 119 -8.07 -19.27 -1.42
CA ARG A 119 -8.50 -19.85 -2.69
C ARG A 119 -7.67 -19.40 -3.89
N CYS A 120 -6.70 -18.54 -3.67
CA CYS A 120 -5.86 -17.98 -4.74
C CYS A 120 -4.78 -18.98 -5.18
N PRO A 121 -4.79 -19.45 -6.45
CA PRO A 121 -3.78 -20.40 -6.94
C PRO A 121 -2.35 -19.84 -6.86
N HIS A 122 -2.16 -18.54 -7.17
CA HIS A 122 -0.86 -17.89 -7.11
C HIS A 122 -0.33 -17.79 -5.67
N CYS A 123 -1.23 -17.69 -4.68
CA CYS A 123 -0.86 -17.70 -3.27
C CYS A 123 -0.36 -19.08 -2.85
N HIS A 124 -1.04 -20.15 -3.28
CA HIS A 124 -0.57 -21.51 -3.02
C HIS A 124 0.80 -21.80 -3.65
N GLU A 125 1.01 -21.36 -4.89
CA GLU A 125 2.32 -21.50 -5.54
C GLU A 125 3.41 -20.71 -4.82
N LEU A 126 3.11 -19.51 -4.34
CA LEU A 126 4.03 -18.73 -3.50
C LEU A 126 4.40 -19.48 -2.23
N LEU A 127 3.41 -20.01 -1.51
CA LEU A 127 3.64 -20.75 -0.26
C LEU A 127 4.46 -22.03 -0.49
N LYS A 128 4.30 -22.71 -1.63
CA LYS A 128 5.19 -23.81 -2.02
C LYS A 128 6.63 -23.38 -2.21
N GLN A 129 6.86 -22.21 -2.85
CA GLN A 129 8.21 -21.63 -2.98
C GLN A 129 8.79 -21.21 -1.62
N ALA A 130 7.96 -20.87 -0.64
CA ALA A 130 8.40 -20.50 0.70
C ALA A 130 8.89 -21.69 1.54
N LEU A 131 8.39 -22.92 1.29
CA LEU A 131 8.74 -24.11 2.08
C LEU A 131 10.25 -24.37 2.21
N PRO A 132 11.06 -24.35 1.13
CA PRO A 132 12.51 -24.58 1.25
C PRO A 132 13.25 -23.45 1.98
N LEU A 133 12.62 -22.27 2.15
CA LEU A 133 13.21 -21.07 2.73
C LEU A 133 12.96 -20.91 4.24
N THR A 134 12.22 -21.84 4.84
CA THR A 134 11.72 -21.75 6.25
C THR A 134 12.81 -21.76 7.32
N LYS A 135 14.02 -22.18 6.99
CA LYS A 135 15.18 -22.13 7.91
C LYS A 135 15.77 -20.71 8.02
N GLU A 136 15.69 -19.95 6.94
CA GLU A 136 16.25 -18.60 6.87
C GLU A 136 15.18 -17.53 7.13
N TYR A 137 13.96 -17.78 6.65
CA TYR A 137 12.82 -16.84 6.73
C TYR A 137 11.71 -17.38 7.61
N THR A 138 11.02 -16.46 8.28
CA THR A 138 9.72 -16.69 8.91
C THR A 138 8.67 -15.93 8.12
N PHE A 139 7.76 -16.64 7.48
CA PHE A 139 6.64 -16.06 6.75
C PHE A 139 5.46 -15.86 7.70
N GLN A 140 5.06 -14.61 7.90
CA GLN A 140 3.87 -14.19 8.65
C GLN A 140 2.73 -14.03 7.65
N ILE A 141 1.87 -15.05 7.60
CA ILE A 141 0.81 -15.16 6.59
C ILE A 141 -0.47 -14.54 7.14
N LEU A 142 -1.01 -13.55 6.43
CA LEU A 142 -2.23 -12.83 6.77
C LEU A 142 -3.31 -13.16 5.74
N PRO A 143 -4.28 -14.05 6.08
CA PRO A 143 -5.36 -14.40 5.17
C PRO A 143 -6.34 -13.23 4.97
N VAL A 144 -6.67 -12.93 3.71
CA VAL A 144 -7.64 -11.89 3.31
C VAL A 144 -8.58 -12.43 2.22
N PRO A 145 -9.90 -12.13 2.24
CA PRO A 145 -10.88 -12.72 1.35
C PRO A 145 -11.11 -11.88 0.09
N VAL A 146 -10.14 -11.83 -0.83
CA VAL A 146 -10.29 -11.04 -2.06
C VAL A 146 -11.11 -11.73 -3.15
N LEU A 147 -11.31 -13.05 -3.05
CA LEU A 147 -12.02 -13.86 -4.04
C LEU A 147 -13.49 -14.19 -3.66
N GLY A 148 -14.06 -13.39 -2.77
CA GLY A 148 -15.49 -13.44 -2.46
C GLY A 148 -15.89 -14.32 -1.26
N PRO A 149 -17.19 -14.68 -1.14
CA PRO A 149 -17.78 -15.24 0.09
C PRO A 149 -17.17 -16.57 0.55
N ASP A 150 -16.74 -17.41 -0.39
CA ASP A 150 -16.08 -18.67 -0.04
C ASP A 150 -14.71 -18.46 0.60
N SER A 151 -13.98 -17.43 0.13
CA SER A 151 -12.71 -17.04 0.74
C SER A 151 -12.94 -16.46 2.13
N GLU A 152 -13.99 -15.66 2.33
CA GLU A 152 -14.34 -15.10 3.64
C GLU A 152 -14.60 -16.22 4.67
N ARG A 153 -15.35 -17.26 4.27
CA ARG A 153 -15.60 -18.43 5.10
C ARG A 153 -14.29 -19.13 5.49
N GLN A 154 -13.39 -19.34 4.53
CA GLN A 154 -12.10 -19.99 4.78
C GLN A 154 -11.15 -19.13 5.62
N VAL A 155 -11.09 -17.81 5.40
CA VAL A 155 -10.33 -16.87 6.23
C VAL A 155 -10.81 -16.95 7.68
N ARG A 156 -12.12 -16.98 7.90
CA ARG A 156 -12.70 -17.15 9.24
C ARG A 156 -12.31 -18.49 9.86
N GLN A 157 -12.38 -19.59 9.12
CA GLN A 157 -11.98 -20.92 9.61
C GLN A 157 -10.50 -20.96 10.00
N LEU A 158 -9.61 -20.33 9.23
CA LEU A 158 -8.19 -20.19 9.55
C LEU A 158 -7.97 -19.32 10.80
N GLY A 159 -8.69 -18.20 10.90
CA GLY A 159 -8.59 -17.30 12.04
C GLY A 159 -9.06 -17.91 13.35
N CYS A 160 -10.12 -18.73 13.30
CA CYS A 160 -10.75 -19.39 14.45
C CYS A 160 -10.25 -20.81 14.72
N ALA A 161 -9.25 -21.29 14.01
CA ALA A 161 -8.66 -22.60 14.29
C ALA A 161 -8.03 -22.63 15.69
N ARG A 162 -8.34 -23.69 16.47
CA ARG A 162 -7.76 -23.90 17.80
C ARG A 162 -6.24 -24.03 17.77
N ASP A 163 -5.72 -24.69 16.73
CA ASP A 163 -4.29 -24.88 16.53
C ASP A 163 -3.81 -24.10 15.29
N LYS A 164 -2.97 -23.10 15.52
CA LYS A 164 -2.41 -22.26 14.45
C LYS A 164 -1.46 -23.01 13.52
N LYS A 165 -0.75 -24.01 14.03
CA LYS A 165 0.10 -24.86 13.21
C LYS A 165 -0.76 -25.72 12.27
N ALA A 166 -1.82 -26.34 12.81
CA ALA A 166 -2.79 -27.07 12.00
C ALA A 166 -3.45 -26.17 10.94
N ALA A 167 -3.74 -24.90 11.28
CA ALA A 167 -4.28 -23.93 10.33
C ALA A 167 -3.28 -23.62 9.19
N THR A 168 -2.00 -23.44 9.53
CA THR A 168 -0.94 -23.23 8.53
C THR A 168 -0.83 -24.45 7.60
N ASP A 169 -0.79 -25.66 8.16
CA ASP A 169 -0.73 -26.89 7.39
C ASP A 169 -1.99 -27.11 6.52
N ALA A 170 -3.16 -26.74 7.02
CA ALA A 170 -4.41 -26.82 6.28
C ALA A 170 -4.45 -25.84 5.10
N LEU A 171 -3.94 -24.62 5.28
CA LEU A 171 -3.80 -23.64 4.20
C LEU A 171 -2.86 -24.16 3.11
N LEU A 172 -1.69 -24.69 3.49
CA LEU A 172 -0.69 -25.24 2.55
C LEU A 172 -1.25 -26.40 1.71
N ASN A 173 -2.11 -27.23 2.33
CA ASN A 173 -2.63 -28.47 1.74
C ASN A 173 -4.07 -28.37 1.22
N GLY A 174 -4.69 -27.18 1.27
CA GLY A 174 -6.09 -26.98 0.83
C GLY A 174 -7.14 -27.73 1.65
N ARG A 175 -6.88 -28.00 2.95
CA ARG A 175 -7.75 -28.82 3.83
C ARG A 175 -8.41 -28.01 4.95
N ILE A 176 -8.71 -26.74 4.69
CA ILE A 176 -9.19 -25.77 5.69
C ILE A 176 -10.52 -26.20 6.33
N GLY A 177 -11.41 -26.82 5.56
CA GLY A 177 -12.72 -27.27 6.06
C GLY A 177 -12.68 -28.32 7.17
N ASN A 178 -11.52 -28.94 7.42
CA ASN A 178 -11.34 -29.98 8.44
C ASN A 178 -10.77 -29.43 9.75
N LEU A 179 -10.57 -28.12 9.86
CA LEU A 179 -10.00 -27.51 11.05
C LEU A 179 -10.97 -27.53 12.23
N GLU A 180 -10.47 -27.93 13.39
CA GLU A 180 -11.18 -27.79 14.66
C GLU A 180 -11.28 -26.30 15.02
N GLN A 181 -12.52 -25.83 15.23
CA GLN A 181 -12.81 -24.42 15.48
C GLN A 181 -12.87 -24.12 16.98
N ASP A 182 -12.46 -22.92 17.35
CA ASP A 182 -12.67 -22.38 18.68
C ASP A 182 -14.06 -21.71 18.75
N ASP A 183 -14.92 -22.22 19.63
CA ASP A 183 -16.28 -21.70 19.83
C ASP A 183 -16.29 -20.27 20.40
N ALA A 184 -15.19 -19.87 21.11
CA ALA A 184 -14.99 -18.54 21.68
C ALA A 184 -14.08 -17.65 20.81
N CYS A 185 -14.04 -17.90 19.51
CA CYS A 185 -13.15 -17.21 18.58
C CYS A 185 -13.31 -15.69 18.60
N ASN A 186 -12.21 -14.98 18.88
CA ASN A 186 -12.12 -13.54 18.73
C ASN A 186 -11.81 -13.16 17.27
N LEU A 187 -12.76 -12.47 16.62
CA LEU A 187 -12.66 -12.03 15.23
C LEU A 187 -11.93 -10.69 15.07
N GLU A 188 -11.61 -9.99 16.15
CA GLU A 188 -10.98 -8.68 16.09
C GLU A 188 -9.64 -8.66 15.35
N PRO A 189 -8.71 -9.63 15.55
CA PRO A 189 -7.46 -9.66 14.79
C PRO A 189 -7.69 -9.81 13.28
N MET A 190 -8.69 -10.58 12.87
CA MET A 190 -9.06 -10.73 11.47
C MET A 190 -9.59 -9.40 10.89
N GLN A 191 -10.44 -8.69 11.64
CA GLN A 191 -10.93 -7.38 11.23
C GLN A 191 -9.79 -6.38 11.10
N ARG A 192 -8.84 -6.36 12.04
CA ARG A 192 -7.63 -5.55 11.95
C ARG A 192 -6.81 -5.87 10.71
N THR A 193 -6.65 -7.14 10.36
CA THR A 193 -5.97 -7.56 9.13
C THR A 193 -6.65 -7.00 7.88
N LEU A 194 -7.99 -7.05 7.81
CA LEU A 194 -8.75 -6.49 6.69
C LEU A 194 -8.59 -4.97 6.58
N VAL A 195 -8.68 -4.25 7.69
CA VAL A 195 -8.47 -2.80 7.74
C VAL A 195 -7.03 -2.46 7.34
N THR A 196 -6.05 -3.24 7.81
CA THR A 196 -4.65 -3.07 7.41
C THR A 196 -4.47 -3.24 5.91
N ALA A 197 -5.06 -4.29 5.33
CA ALA A 197 -5.00 -4.51 3.88
C ALA A 197 -5.61 -3.34 3.09
N GLN A 198 -6.72 -2.76 3.58
CA GLN A 198 -7.34 -1.58 2.98
C GLN A 198 -6.45 -0.34 3.08
N ILE A 199 -5.87 -0.05 4.25
CA ILE A 199 -4.97 1.08 4.46
C ILE A 199 -3.74 0.97 3.55
N LEU A 200 -3.20 -0.24 3.37
CA LEU A 200 -2.08 -0.52 2.48
C LEU A 200 -2.45 -0.53 0.99
N GLY A 201 -3.72 -0.34 0.65
CA GLY A 201 -4.19 -0.35 -0.73
C GLY A 201 -4.00 -1.70 -1.41
N ILE A 202 -4.09 -2.81 -0.67
CA ILE A 202 -3.92 -4.17 -1.21
C ILE A 202 -5.16 -4.54 -2.01
N GLN A 203 -5.06 -4.47 -3.34
CA GLN A 203 -6.16 -4.78 -4.28
C GLN A 203 -6.07 -6.19 -4.85
N GLY A 204 -4.96 -6.88 -4.62
CA GLY A 204 -4.71 -8.22 -5.14
C GLY A 204 -3.73 -9.00 -4.29
N VAL A 205 -3.77 -10.32 -4.43
CA VAL A 205 -2.92 -11.26 -3.68
C VAL A 205 -2.25 -12.25 -4.64
N PRO A 206 -1.08 -12.78 -4.25
CA PRO A 206 -0.36 -12.50 -3.02
C PRO A 206 0.22 -11.08 -3.00
N PHE A 207 0.28 -10.47 -1.81
CA PHE A 207 1.00 -9.24 -1.59
C PHE A 207 2.08 -9.52 -0.53
N ILE A 208 3.32 -9.20 -0.85
CA ILE A 208 4.49 -9.62 -0.05
C ILE A 208 5.24 -8.39 0.42
N VAL A 209 5.64 -8.37 1.68
CA VAL A 209 6.56 -7.40 2.25
C VAL A 209 7.79 -8.16 2.75
N ALA A 210 8.93 -7.95 2.10
CA ALA A 210 10.19 -8.55 2.49
C ALA A 210 10.74 -7.96 3.80
N ASN A 211 11.73 -8.62 4.37
CA ASN A 211 12.37 -8.18 5.61
C ASN A 211 13.10 -6.82 5.51
N ASP A 212 13.41 -6.37 4.31
CA ASP A 212 14.00 -5.06 4.01
C ASP A 212 12.98 -4.00 3.61
N GLY A 213 11.68 -4.35 3.65
CA GLY A 213 10.58 -3.46 3.32
C GLY A 213 10.18 -3.44 1.84
N ARG A 214 10.92 -4.09 0.94
CA ARG A 214 10.50 -4.19 -0.47
C ARG A 214 9.17 -4.92 -0.57
N ILE A 215 8.33 -4.48 -1.50
CA ILE A 215 7.02 -5.09 -1.74
C ILE A 215 6.96 -5.76 -3.10
N SER A 216 6.19 -6.87 -3.16
CA SER A 216 5.76 -7.47 -4.42
C SER A 216 4.24 -7.55 -4.47
N ARG A 217 3.68 -7.02 -5.57
CA ARG A 217 2.25 -7.10 -5.90
C ARG A 217 2.06 -8.27 -6.87
N GLY A 218 1.89 -9.46 -6.31
CA GLY A 218 1.85 -10.70 -7.05
C GLY A 218 3.00 -11.63 -6.67
N ARG A 219 2.96 -12.84 -7.18
CA ARG A 219 3.99 -13.87 -6.96
C ARG A 219 5.22 -13.57 -7.83
N PRO A 220 6.42 -13.43 -7.24
CA PRO A 220 7.66 -13.40 -8.01
C PRO A 220 7.86 -14.74 -8.78
N ASN A 221 8.56 -14.71 -9.88
CA ASN A 221 8.90 -15.94 -10.60
C ASN A 221 9.77 -16.86 -9.74
N ASP A 222 10.73 -16.27 -9.03
CA ASP A 222 11.60 -16.93 -8.06
C ASP A 222 11.59 -16.12 -6.76
N LEU A 223 10.94 -16.69 -5.72
CA LEU A 223 10.82 -16.05 -4.42
C LEU A 223 12.19 -15.91 -3.73
N SER A 224 13.06 -16.91 -3.85
CA SER A 224 14.39 -16.88 -3.22
C SER A 224 15.23 -15.74 -3.81
N ALA A 225 15.35 -15.69 -5.12
CA ALA A 225 16.09 -14.63 -5.81
C ALA A 225 15.53 -13.24 -5.48
N TRP A 226 14.19 -13.11 -5.46
CA TRP A 226 13.55 -11.84 -5.13
C TRP A 226 13.80 -11.41 -3.67
N LEU A 227 13.75 -12.33 -2.70
CA LEU A 227 14.03 -12.01 -1.28
C LEU A 227 15.51 -11.62 -1.07
N GLU A 228 16.43 -12.14 -1.87
CA GLU A 228 17.84 -11.80 -1.82
C GLU A 228 18.21 -10.53 -2.62
N GLY A 229 17.23 -9.89 -3.29
CA GLY A 229 17.45 -8.68 -4.07
C GLY A 229 18.08 -8.92 -5.44
N ARG A 230 17.92 -10.11 -5.99
CA ARG A 230 18.45 -10.55 -7.29
C ARG A 230 17.37 -10.62 -8.37
#